data_42d8586385df54938c9a364953c55a73
#
_entry.id   42d8586385df54938c9a364953c55a73
#
_cell.length_a   1.000
_cell.length_b   1.000
_cell.length_c   1.000
_cell.angle_alpha   90.00
_cell.angle_beta   90.00
_cell.angle_gamma   90.00
#
_symmetry.space_group_name_H-M   'P 1'
#
loop_
_entity.id
_entity.type
_entity.pdbx_description
1 polymer ?
#
loop_
_entity_poly.entity_id
_entity_poly.type
_entity_poly.pdbx_seq_one_letter_code
_entity_poly.pdbx_strand_id
1 'polypeptide(L)' 'MISYDKLWQTMKEKGITQYALIKKYNISPAQITRLKRNESVSTHTIEIFCKILDCDVENIMEYIKD' A
#
# COMPACT_ATOMS: atom_id res chain seq x y z
N MET A 1 5.12 -10.55 11.82
CA MET A 1 5.29 -9.19 11.24
C MET A 1 4.21 -8.90 10.23
N ILE A 2 3.93 -7.65 9.97
CA ILE A 2 3.03 -7.25 8.90
C ILE A 2 3.85 -7.04 7.63
N SER A 3 3.37 -7.60 6.52
CA SER A 3 3.99 -7.44 5.21
C SER A 3 3.03 -6.71 4.28
N TYR A 4 3.56 -5.81 3.45
CA TYR A 4 2.78 -5.10 2.43
C TYR A 4 3.11 -5.60 1.02
N ASP A 5 3.66 -6.79 0.90
CA ASP A 5 4.01 -7.35 -0.42
C ASP A 5 2.78 -7.43 -1.34
N LYS A 6 1.63 -7.74 -0.76
CA LYS A 6 0.38 -7.83 -1.52
C LYS A 6 -0.03 -6.48 -2.12
N LEU A 7 0.32 -5.37 -1.45
CA LEU A 7 0.05 -4.03 -1.98
C LEU A 7 0.74 -3.85 -3.34
N TRP A 8 2.02 -4.21 -3.41
CA TRP A 8 2.80 -4.04 -4.65
C TRP A 8 2.25 -4.92 -5.77
N GLN A 9 1.84 -6.14 -5.43
CA GLN A 9 1.22 -7.06 -6.38
C GLN A 9 -0.11 -6.49 -6.89
N THR A 10 -0.95 -5.99 -5.99
CA THR A 10 -2.25 -5.42 -6.35
C THR A 10 -2.08 -4.18 -7.24
N MET A 11 -1.11 -3.33 -6.92
CA MET A 11 -0.79 -2.16 -7.75
C MET A 11 -0.41 -2.58 -9.17
N LYS A 12 0.41 -3.61 -9.28
CA LYS A 12 0.83 -4.13 -10.58
C LYS A 12 -0.37 -4.64 -11.37
N GLU A 13 -1.25 -5.38 -10.72
CA GLU A 13 -2.45 -5.92 -11.36
C GLU A 13 -3.40 -4.81 -11.83
N LYS A 14 -3.48 -3.72 -11.07
CA LYS A 14 -4.36 -2.58 -11.40
C LYS A 14 -3.68 -1.56 -12.32
N GLY A 15 -2.40 -1.74 -12.64
CA GLY A 15 -1.68 -0.82 -13.50
C GLY A 15 -1.38 0.53 -12.85
N ILE A 16 -1.29 0.58 -11.52
CA ILE A 16 -1.00 1.81 -10.79
C ILE A 16 0.44 1.77 -10.31
N THR A 17 1.22 2.80 -10.69
CA THR A 17 2.65 2.90 -10.35
C THR A 17 2.85 3.72 -9.08
N GLN A 18 4.04 3.58 -8.46
CA GLN A 18 4.41 4.44 -7.33
C GLN A 18 4.42 5.92 -7.73
N TYR A 19 4.85 6.21 -8.95
CA TYR A 19 4.84 7.57 -9.48
C TYR A 19 3.41 8.13 -9.49
N ALA A 20 2.44 7.35 -9.94
CA ALA A 20 1.04 7.75 -9.95
C ALA A 20 0.52 8.01 -8.53
N LEU A 21 0.92 7.19 -7.56
CA LEU A 21 0.54 7.41 -6.15
C LEU A 21 0.98 8.78 -5.67
N ILE A 22 2.20 9.17 -5.99
CA ILE A 22 2.76 10.46 -5.55
C ILE A 22 2.12 11.63 -6.31
N LYS A 23 2.05 11.54 -7.63
CA LYS A 23 1.64 12.66 -8.48
C LYS A 23 0.14 12.83 -8.61
N LYS A 24 -0.60 11.72 -8.69
CA LYS A 24 -2.05 11.76 -8.93
C LYS A 24 -2.84 11.69 -7.64
N TYR A 25 -2.38 10.90 -6.68
CA TYR A 25 -3.13 10.62 -5.45
C TYR A 25 -2.55 11.30 -4.23
N ASN A 26 -1.49 12.08 -4.38
CA ASN A 26 -0.84 12.86 -3.30
C ASN A 26 -0.36 12.01 -2.12
N ILE A 27 0.07 10.78 -2.39
CA ILE A 27 0.69 9.94 -1.37
C ILE A 27 2.13 10.45 -1.16
N SER A 28 2.53 10.67 0.09
CA SER A 28 3.88 11.16 0.36
C SER A 28 4.91 10.07 0.09
N PRO A 29 6.09 10.44 -0.43
CA PRO A 29 7.18 9.46 -0.61
C PRO A 29 7.58 8.77 0.70
N ALA A 30 7.43 9.45 1.85
CA ALA A 30 7.74 8.87 3.15
C ALA A 30 6.83 7.69 3.47
N GLN A 31 5.54 7.76 3.11
CA GLN A 31 4.61 6.65 3.33
C GLN A 31 4.99 5.45 2.46
N ILE A 32 5.37 5.71 1.22
CA ILE A 32 5.81 4.64 0.33
C ILE A 32 7.07 3.96 0.89
N THR A 33 8.01 4.73 1.41
CA THR A 33 9.22 4.19 2.02
C THR A 33 8.88 3.30 3.22
N ARG A 34 7.96 3.75 4.07
CA ARG A 34 7.52 2.95 5.23
C ARG A 34 6.91 1.63 4.80
N LEU A 35 6.06 1.67 3.78
CA LEU A 35 5.42 0.46 3.25
C LEU A 35 6.45 -0.51 2.68
N LYS A 36 7.48 0.00 1.98
CA LYS A 36 8.56 -0.84 1.45
C LYS A 36 9.37 -1.52 2.55
N ARG A 37 9.46 -0.89 3.72
CA ARG A 37 10.20 -1.42 4.87
C ARG A 37 9.33 -2.23 5.80
N ASN A 38 8.06 -2.43 5.47
CA ASN A 38 7.07 -3.10 6.31
C ASN A 38 6.95 -2.44 7.68
N GLU A 39 7.09 -1.11 7.71
CA GLU A 39 6.91 -0.32 8.94
C GLU A 39 5.43 -0.01 9.16
N SER A 40 5.09 0.36 10.39
CA SER A 40 3.71 0.67 10.74
C SER A 40 3.20 1.90 10.01
N VAL A 41 1.97 1.82 9.52
CA VAL A 41 1.24 2.97 9.00
C VAL A 41 -0.14 2.99 9.65
N SER A 42 -0.82 4.13 9.57
CA SER A 42 -2.15 4.24 10.18
C SER A 42 -3.19 3.48 9.36
N THR A 43 -4.28 3.08 10.03
CA THR A 43 -5.41 2.46 9.33
C THR A 43 -6.03 3.42 8.33
N HIS A 44 -5.93 4.74 8.57
CA HIS A 44 -6.38 5.73 7.60
C HIS A 44 -5.60 5.63 6.28
N THR A 45 -4.29 5.42 6.36
CA THR A 45 -3.45 5.20 5.17
C THR A 45 -3.90 3.95 4.42
N ILE A 46 -4.18 2.87 5.15
CA ILE A 46 -4.68 1.63 4.55
C ILE A 46 -6.01 1.87 3.85
N GLU A 47 -6.90 2.62 4.48
CA GLU A 47 -8.20 2.97 3.88
C GLU A 47 -8.03 3.73 2.56
N ILE A 48 -7.10 4.67 2.52
CA ILE A 48 -6.82 5.44 1.30
C ILE A 48 -6.37 4.50 0.18
N PHE A 49 -5.47 3.57 0.46
CA PHE A 49 -5.02 2.60 -0.55
C PHE A 49 -6.15 1.71 -1.03
N CYS A 50 -7.04 1.28 -0.13
CA CYS A 50 -8.20 0.49 -0.53
C CYS A 50 -9.08 1.27 -1.50
N LYS A 51 -9.26 2.56 -1.27
CA LYS A 51 -10.05 3.42 -2.16
C LYS A 51 -9.37 3.60 -3.52
N ILE A 52 -8.07 3.88 -3.51
CA ILE A 52 -7.31 4.09 -4.75
C ILE A 52 -7.32 2.85 -5.63
N LEU A 53 -7.10 1.69 -5.01
CA LEU A 53 -6.97 0.43 -5.73
C LEU A 53 -8.29 -0.32 -5.89
N ASP A 54 -9.35 0.18 -5.28
CA ASP A 54 -10.66 -0.48 -5.27
C ASP A 54 -10.51 -1.95 -4.85
N CYS A 55 -9.97 -2.15 -3.66
CA CYS A 55 -9.66 -3.48 -3.14
C CYS A 55 -9.91 -3.54 -1.64
N ASP A 56 -9.78 -4.74 -1.08
CA ASP A 56 -9.94 -4.98 0.35
C ASP A 56 -8.61 -4.91 1.09
N VAL A 57 -8.67 -4.81 2.42
CA VAL A 57 -7.48 -4.76 3.27
C VAL A 57 -6.55 -5.95 3.03
N GLU A 58 -7.13 -7.12 2.80
CA GLU A 58 -6.36 -8.35 2.55
C GLU A 58 -5.56 -8.31 1.24
N ASN A 59 -5.87 -7.37 0.35
CA ASN A 59 -5.10 -7.16 -0.88
C ASN A 59 -3.96 -6.15 -0.68
N ILE A 60 -3.84 -5.60 0.52
CA ILE A 60 -2.84 -4.57 0.87
C ILE A 60 -1.79 -5.16 1.80
N MET A 61 -2.22 -5.88 2.82
CA MET A 61 -1.34 -6.33 3.89
C MET A 61 -1.74 -7.70 4.40
N GLU A 62 -0.77 -8.37 5.04
CA GLU A 62 -1.02 -9.65 5.69
C GLU A 62 -0.07 -9.83 6.87
N TYR A 63 -0.46 -10.67 7.80
CA TYR A 63 0.40 -11.06 8.90
C TYR A 63 1.25 -12.26 8.49
N ILE A 64 2.56 -12.12 8.63
CA ILE A 64 3.52 -13.21 8.39
C ILE A 64 3.93 -13.73 9.76
N LYS A 65 3.70 -14.99 10.01
CA LYS A 65 4.07 -15.61 11.27
C LYS A 65 5.58 -15.72 11.37
N ASP A 66 6.13 -15.24 12.49
CA ASP A 66 7.56 -15.27 12.75
C ASP A 66 8.09 -16.66 13.06
#